data_673cba9ead3e8ddac736f0953bb60fcf
#
_entry.id   673cba9ead3e8ddac736f0953bb60fcf
#
_cell.length_a   1.000
_cell.length_b   1.000
_cell.length_c   1.000
_cell.angle_alpha   90.00
_cell.angle_beta   90.00
_cell.angle_gamma   90.00
#
_symmetry.space_group_name_H-M   'P 1'
#
loop_
_entity.id
_entity.type
_entity.pdbx_description
1 polymer ?
#
loop_
_entity_poly.entity_id
_entity_poly.type
_entity_poly.pdbx_seq_one_letter_code
_entity_poly.pdbx_strand_id
1 'polypeptide(L)'
;MPRDHRTHLFNLGNCLWHSDSSFRPIPAKFSLLSARVVNPKGGNTEFADMRAAYDALDDETKAEIEDLICEHSLMYSRGSLGFLDYTDEEKEMFKPVLQRLVRTHPVHGRKSLYLSSHAGAVRGMSMPEGRLLLRDLTEHATQPEFVHVHKWKVHDLVMWDNRQTVHRVRRYDQSQPRDMRRATVAGTQPTVAQQAAE
;
A
#
# COMPACT_ATOMS: atom_id res chain seq x y z
N MET A 1 -18.22 -15.65 -8.74
CA MET A 1 -18.73 -14.27 -8.61
C MET A 1 -18.71 -13.63 -9.99
N PRO A 2 -19.79 -12.98 -10.47
CA PRO A 2 -19.80 -12.27 -11.75
C PRO A 2 -18.71 -11.18 -11.80
N ARG A 3 -18.21 -10.88 -13.02
CA ARG A 3 -17.11 -9.90 -13.20
C ARG A 3 -17.51 -8.46 -12.88
N ASP A 4 -18.78 -8.13 -12.99
CA ASP A 4 -19.39 -6.84 -12.69
C ASP A 4 -19.88 -6.72 -11.23
N HIS A 5 -19.72 -7.78 -10.43
CA HIS A 5 -20.14 -7.74 -9.03
C HIS A 5 -19.32 -6.72 -8.24
N ARG A 6 -19.99 -5.87 -7.47
CA ARG A 6 -19.40 -4.77 -6.70
C ARG A 6 -18.16 -5.18 -5.89
N THR A 7 -18.26 -6.29 -5.14
CA THR A 7 -17.13 -6.81 -4.34
C THR A 7 -15.93 -7.20 -5.21
N HIS A 8 -16.18 -7.74 -6.41
CA HIS A 8 -15.10 -8.06 -7.35
C HIS A 8 -14.40 -6.80 -7.82
N LEU A 9 -15.16 -5.82 -8.31
CA LEU A 9 -14.61 -4.53 -8.77
C LEU A 9 -13.84 -3.80 -7.67
N PHE A 10 -14.40 -3.77 -6.45
CA PHE A 10 -13.74 -3.21 -5.29
C PHE A 10 -12.39 -3.88 -4.99
N ASN A 11 -12.33 -5.22 -5.09
CA ASN A 11 -11.13 -6.01 -4.80
C ASN A 11 -10.03 -5.88 -5.88
N LEU A 12 -10.33 -5.35 -7.07
CA LEU A 12 -9.31 -5.05 -8.08
C LEU A 12 -8.25 -4.07 -7.57
N GLY A 13 -8.59 -3.23 -6.60
CA GLY A 13 -7.63 -2.35 -5.93
C GLY A 13 -6.46 -3.07 -5.28
N ASN A 14 -6.59 -4.35 -4.95
CA ASN A 14 -5.48 -5.15 -4.43
C ASN A 14 -4.39 -5.45 -5.48
N CYS A 15 -4.68 -5.20 -6.76
CA CYS A 15 -3.69 -5.27 -7.85
C CYS A 15 -2.82 -4.01 -7.95
N LEU A 16 -3.17 -2.94 -7.25
CA LEU A 16 -2.35 -1.73 -7.14
C LEU A 16 -1.33 -1.90 -6.00
N TRP A 17 -0.18 -1.24 -6.11
CA TRP A 17 0.78 -1.19 -5.03
C TRP A 17 0.19 -0.49 -3.80
N HIS A 18 0.17 -1.15 -2.65
CA HIS A 18 -0.43 -0.60 -1.44
C HIS A 18 0.23 -1.13 -0.16
N SER A 19 0.08 -0.36 0.90
CA SER A 19 0.29 -0.79 2.27
C SER A 19 -1.07 -1.01 2.93
N ASP A 20 -1.23 -2.11 3.66
CA ASP A 20 -2.52 -2.45 4.28
C ASP A 20 -2.93 -1.40 5.32
N SER A 21 -4.20 -1.05 5.26
CA SER A 21 -4.85 -0.12 6.20
C SER A 21 -4.24 1.28 6.28
N SER A 22 -3.42 1.71 5.30
CA SER A 22 -2.85 3.06 5.28
C SER A 22 -3.92 4.16 5.21
N PHE A 23 -5.14 3.81 4.81
CA PHE A 23 -6.33 4.66 4.82
C PHE A 23 -7.03 4.75 6.19
N ARG A 24 -6.43 4.22 7.24
CA ARG A 24 -6.89 4.36 8.63
C ARG A 24 -5.97 5.27 9.41
N PRO A 25 -6.47 6.02 10.42
CA PRO A 25 -5.62 6.88 11.25
C PRO A 25 -4.43 6.13 11.87
N ILE A 26 -4.68 4.91 12.35
CA ILE A 26 -3.64 3.98 12.81
C ILE A 26 -3.54 2.85 11.79
N PRO A 27 -2.50 2.84 10.93
CA PRO A 27 -2.36 1.84 9.89
C PRO A 27 -1.93 0.47 10.43
N ALA A 28 -1.98 -0.55 9.59
CA ALA A 28 -1.52 -1.88 9.95
C ALA A 28 0.00 -1.91 10.21
N LYS A 29 0.40 -2.67 11.23
CA LYS A 29 1.80 -2.98 11.53
C LYS A 29 2.27 -4.17 10.69
N PHE A 30 1.64 -5.32 10.86
CA PHE A 30 1.95 -6.54 10.12
C PHE A 30 0.71 -7.09 9.43
N SER A 31 0.95 -7.74 8.30
CA SER A 31 -0.05 -8.61 7.68
C SER A 31 0.53 -10.00 7.50
N LEU A 32 -0.33 -10.99 7.66
CA LEU A 32 -0.02 -12.40 7.47
C LEU A 32 -1.01 -12.96 6.44
N LEU A 33 -0.51 -13.75 5.50
CA LEU A 33 -1.33 -14.41 4.49
C LEU A 33 -0.93 -15.87 4.40
N SER A 34 -1.91 -16.76 4.58
CA SER A 34 -1.72 -18.21 4.49
C SER A 34 -2.47 -18.77 3.30
N ALA A 35 -1.79 -19.58 2.48
CA ALA A 35 -2.35 -20.19 1.29
C ALA A 35 -2.98 -21.56 1.60
N ARG A 36 -4.27 -21.72 1.29
CA ARG A 36 -5.01 -22.97 1.39
C ARG A 36 -5.27 -23.61 0.04
N VAL A 37 -5.64 -22.79 -0.95
CA VAL A 37 -5.81 -23.17 -2.35
C VAL A 37 -5.14 -22.09 -3.20
N VAL A 38 -4.27 -22.47 -4.11
CA VAL A 38 -3.55 -21.57 -5.00
C VAL A 38 -3.92 -21.82 -6.46
N ASN A 39 -3.93 -20.76 -7.26
CA ASN A 39 -4.12 -20.93 -8.70
C ASN A 39 -2.90 -21.59 -9.32
N PRO A 40 -3.07 -22.46 -10.32
CA PRO A 40 -1.96 -23.10 -11.03
C PRO A 40 -1.13 -22.09 -11.83
N LYS A 41 -1.71 -20.93 -12.20
CA LYS A 41 -1.06 -19.87 -12.97
C LYS A 41 -1.45 -18.49 -12.46
N GLY A 42 -0.47 -17.66 -12.19
CA GLY A 42 -0.66 -16.29 -11.71
C GLY A 42 -0.96 -16.20 -10.20
N GLY A 43 -1.47 -15.06 -9.74
CA GLY A 43 -1.82 -14.83 -8.34
C GLY A 43 -0.63 -14.68 -7.39
N ASN A 44 0.59 -14.51 -7.92
CA ASN A 44 1.76 -14.18 -7.12
C ASN A 44 1.53 -12.87 -6.36
N THR A 45 2.17 -12.74 -5.22
CA THR A 45 2.24 -11.45 -4.52
C THR A 45 3.64 -10.86 -4.71
N GLU A 46 3.68 -9.61 -5.11
CA GLU A 46 4.90 -8.82 -5.21
C GLU A 46 5.00 -7.93 -3.98
N PHE A 47 6.21 -7.84 -3.42
CA PHE A 47 6.56 -7.01 -2.27
C PHE A 47 7.73 -6.11 -2.66
N ALA A 48 7.61 -4.79 -2.43
CA ALA A 48 8.68 -3.84 -2.69
C ALA A 48 9.24 -3.31 -1.35
N ASP A 49 10.58 -3.30 -1.23
CA ASP A 49 11.30 -2.81 -0.04
C ASP A 49 11.42 -1.28 -0.09
N MET A 50 10.59 -0.62 0.68
CA MET A 50 10.52 0.84 0.75
C MET A 50 11.73 1.48 1.46
N ARG A 51 12.52 0.69 2.21
CA ARG A 51 13.77 1.15 2.82
C ARG A 51 14.87 1.24 1.76
N ALA A 52 15.04 0.17 0.99
CA ALA A 52 16.03 0.14 -0.09
C ALA A 52 15.70 1.21 -1.15
N ALA A 53 14.42 1.38 -1.47
CA ALA A 53 13.96 2.41 -2.37
C ALA A 53 14.26 3.83 -1.83
N TYR A 54 14.03 4.09 -0.53
CA TYR A 54 14.37 5.37 0.09
C TYR A 54 15.90 5.61 0.08
N ASP A 55 16.69 4.60 0.46
CA ASP A 55 18.15 4.72 0.52
C ASP A 55 18.75 5.05 -0.87
N ALA A 56 18.13 4.58 -1.95
CA ALA A 56 18.56 4.79 -3.34
C ALA A 56 18.14 6.15 -3.95
N LEU A 57 17.32 6.94 -3.27
CA LEU A 57 17.02 8.31 -3.71
C LEU A 57 18.27 9.19 -3.55
N ASP A 58 18.36 10.23 -4.37
CA ASP A 58 19.35 11.30 -4.18
C ASP A 58 19.01 12.16 -2.95
N ASP A 59 19.98 12.92 -2.48
CA ASP A 59 19.85 13.71 -1.26
C ASP A 59 18.89 14.89 -1.43
N GLU A 60 18.76 15.46 -2.62
CA GLU A 60 17.82 16.54 -2.94
C GLU A 60 16.38 16.04 -2.82
N THR A 61 16.08 14.92 -3.46
CA THR A 61 14.76 14.27 -3.35
C THR A 61 14.44 13.88 -1.90
N LYS A 62 15.40 13.30 -1.15
CA LYS A 62 15.21 12.97 0.26
C LYS A 62 14.86 14.20 1.09
N ALA A 63 15.56 15.32 0.87
CA ALA A 63 15.29 16.56 1.59
C ALA A 63 13.92 17.15 1.25
N GLU A 64 13.52 17.09 -0.03
CA GLU A 64 12.20 17.55 -0.49
C GLU A 64 11.05 16.79 0.19
N ILE A 65 11.17 15.47 0.31
CA ILE A 65 10.04 14.63 0.75
C ILE A 65 9.99 14.37 2.26
N GLU A 66 11.01 14.72 3.02
CA GLU A 66 11.21 14.32 4.42
C GLU A 66 10.01 14.61 5.32
N ASP A 67 9.45 15.81 5.21
CA ASP A 67 8.36 16.26 6.07
C ASP A 67 7.00 16.25 5.41
N LEU A 68 6.89 15.72 4.19
CA LEU A 68 5.63 15.69 3.46
C LEU A 68 4.58 14.80 4.14
N ILE A 69 3.37 15.32 4.16
CA ILE A 69 2.17 14.63 4.66
C ILE A 69 1.24 14.34 3.49
N CYS A 70 0.87 13.08 3.36
CA CYS A 70 -0.07 12.62 2.34
C CYS A 70 -1.45 12.35 2.92
N GLU A 71 -2.48 12.55 2.11
CA GLU A 71 -3.85 12.14 2.41
C GLU A 71 -4.11 10.77 1.80
N HIS A 72 -4.41 9.79 2.65
CA HIS A 72 -4.73 8.42 2.25
C HIS A 72 -6.22 8.14 2.41
N SER A 73 -6.84 7.62 1.34
CA SER A 73 -8.22 7.17 1.34
C SER A 73 -8.41 5.95 0.44
N LEU A 74 -9.27 5.05 0.84
CA LEU A 74 -9.70 3.93 0.01
C LEU A 74 -10.37 4.42 -1.28
N MET A 75 -11.08 5.55 -1.22
CA MET A 75 -11.73 6.16 -2.38
C MET A 75 -10.73 6.57 -3.47
N TYR A 76 -9.52 7.01 -3.11
CA TYR A 76 -8.50 7.36 -4.11
C TYR A 76 -8.05 6.15 -4.92
N SER A 77 -7.70 5.06 -4.26
CA SER A 77 -7.23 3.85 -4.95
C SER A 77 -8.30 3.20 -5.81
N ARG A 78 -9.55 3.19 -5.35
CA ARG A 78 -10.66 2.60 -6.11
C ARG A 78 -11.11 3.55 -7.22
N GLY A 79 -11.13 4.85 -6.95
CA GLY A 79 -11.44 5.88 -7.93
C GLY A 79 -10.46 5.90 -9.10
N SER A 80 -9.17 5.63 -8.88
CA SER A 80 -8.18 5.50 -9.96
C SER A 80 -8.48 4.32 -10.92
N LEU A 81 -9.28 3.35 -10.47
CA LEU A 81 -9.79 2.23 -11.28
C LEU A 81 -11.21 2.49 -11.82
N GLY A 82 -11.77 3.67 -11.58
CA GLY A 82 -13.13 4.03 -12.01
C GLY A 82 -14.24 3.53 -11.10
N PHE A 83 -13.93 2.99 -9.90
CA PHE A 83 -14.95 2.60 -8.93
C PHE A 83 -15.37 3.81 -8.08
N LEU A 84 -16.61 4.26 -8.25
CA LEU A 84 -17.18 5.44 -7.58
C LEU A 84 -18.48 5.13 -6.81
N ASP A 85 -18.87 3.86 -6.76
CA ASP A 85 -20.11 3.38 -6.13
C ASP A 85 -19.93 3.22 -4.61
N TYR A 86 -20.02 4.34 -3.88
CA TYR A 86 -19.94 4.39 -2.42
C TYR A 86 -21.25 4.85 -1.81
N THR A 87 -21.69 4.20 -0.74
CA THR A 87 -22.76 4.72 0.13
C THR A 87 -22.26 5.94 0.91
N ASP A 88 -23.16 6.70 1.51
CA ASP A 88 -22.76 7.87 2.30
C ASP A 88 -22.02 7.46 3.57
N GLU A 89 -22.37 6.32 4.18
CA GLU A 89 -21.65 5.73 5.31
C GLU A 89 -20.21 5.31 4.90
N GLU A 90 -20.03 4.77 3.70
CA GLU A 90 -18.71 4.43 3.18
C GLU A 90 -17.87 5.67 2.86
N LYS A 91 -18.47 6.73 2.34
CA LYS A 91 -17.77 8.02 2.13
C LYS A 91 -17.28 8.60 3.45
N GLU A 92 -18.10 8.52 4.49
CA GLU A 92 -17.70 8.94 5.84
C GLU A 92 -16.60 8.07 6.41
N MET A 93 -16.74 6.74 6.30
CA MET A 93 -15.76 5.76 6.80
C MET A 93 -14.39 5.86 6.09
N PHE A 94 -14.39 6.23 4.82
CA PHE A 94 -13.19 6.32 3.98
C PHE A 94 -12.71 7.75 3.76
N LYS A 95 -13.12 8.69 4.60
CA LYS A 95 -12.56 10.05 4.61
C LYS A 95 -11.03 9.99 4.63
N PRO A 96 -10.34 10.87 3.90
CA PRO A 96 -8.90 10.93 3.89
C PRO A 96 -8.31 11.06 5.29
N VAL A 97 -7.27 10.29 5.56
CA VAL A 97 -6.47 10.37 6.78
C VAL A 97 -5.04 10.80 6.46
N LEU A 98 -4.38 11.43 7.40
CA LEU A 98 -3.04 11.95 7.22
C LEU A 98 -1.99 10.89 7.55
N GLN A 99 -1.02 10.74 6.66
CA GLN A 99 0.12 9.86 6.82
C GLN A 99 1.42 10.58 6.42
N ARG A 100 2.52 10.35 7.14
CA ARG A 100 3.84 10.81 6.68
C ARG A 100 4.24 10.07 5.42
N LEU A 101 4.86 10.77 4.46
CA LEU A 101 5.43 10.15 3.25
C LEU A 101 6.74 9.41 3.56
N VAL A 102 7.55 9.95 4.46
CA VAL A 102 8.75 9.28 4.99
C VAL A 102 8.50 8.86 6.43
N ARG A 103 8.85 7.61 6.76
CA ARG A 103 8.70 7.06 8.10
C ARG A 103 10.04 6.56 8.63
N THR A 104 10.30 6.85 9.90
CA THR A 104 11.39 6.21 10.64
C THR A 104 10.85 4.96 11.33
N HIS A 105 11.50 3.82 11.10
CA HIS A 105 11.06 2.56 11.70
C HIS A 105 11.41 2.52 13.20
N PRO A 106 10.43 2.28 14.11
CA PRO A 106 10.62 2.48 15.55
C PRO A 106 11.55 1.48 16.23
N VAL A 107 11.97 0.42 15.53
CA VAL A 107 12.85 -0.62 16.12
C VAL A 107 14.29 -0.46 15.67
N HIS A 108 14.55 -0.17 14.41
CA HIS A 108 15.92 -0.12 13.85
C HIS A 108 16.31 1.25 13.30
N GLY A 109 15.45 2.27 13.39
CA GLY A 109 15.77 3.65 13.03
C GLY A 109 15.91 3.96 11.54
N ARG A 110 15.84 2.96 10.63
CA ARG A 110 15.94 3.24 9.18
C ARG A 110 14.69 3.95 8.68
N LYS A 111 14.91 4.87 7.75
CA LYS A 111 13.83 5.54 7.02
C LYS A 111 13.29 4.65 5.89
N SER A 112 12.06 4.87 5.53
CA SER A 112 11.39 4.19 4.42
C SER A 112 10.33 5.11 3.80
N LEU A 113 10.10 4.98 2.50
CA LEU A 113 8.93 5.56 1.86
C LEU A 113 7.65 4.91 2.39
N TYR A 114 6.61 5.72 2.61
CA TYR A 114 5.29 5.20 2.99
C TYR A 114 4.29 5.46 1.88
N LEU A 115 4.52 4.79 0.76
CA LEU A 115 3.70 4.86 -0.44
C LEU A 115 2.51 3.91 -0.36
N SER A 116 1.46 4.24 -1.08
CA SER A 116 0.29 3.39 -1.27
C SER A 116 -0.59 3.96 -2.37
N SER A 117 -1.27 3.11 -3.13
CA SER A 117 -2.35 3.56 -4.03
C SER A 117 -3.48 4.31 -3.31
N HIS A 118 -3.52 4.26 -1.98
CA HIS A 118 -4.45 5.03 -1.17
C HIS A 118 -4.04 6.50 -1.02
N ALA A 119 -2.76 6.86 -1.23
CA ALA A 119 -2.28 8.24 -1.23
C ALA A 119 -2.81 8.97 -2.47
N GLY A 120 -3.62 9.99 -2.26
CA GLY A 120 -4.30 10.73 -3.33
C GLY A 120 -3.89 12.18 -3.45
N ALA A 121 -3.36 12.76 -2.38
CA ALA A 121 -2.92 14.14 -2.31
C ALA A 121 -1.72 14.30 -1.39
N VAL A 122 -0.91 15.34 -1.62
CA VAL A 122 0.19 15.77 -0.75
C VAL A 122 -0.16 17.16 -0.22
N ARG A 123 -0.10 17.35 1.09
CA ARG A 123 -0.42 18.65 1.70
C ARG A 123 0.58 19.71 1.28
N GLY A 124 0.06 20.90 0.97
CA GLY A 124 0.87 22.01 0.49
C GLY A 124 1.17 22.01 -1.00
N MET A 125 0.81 20.94 -1.72
CA MET A 125 0.94 20.84 -3.18
C MET A 125 -0.42 20.95 -3.87
N SER A 126 -0.42 21.41 -5.11
CA SER A 126 -1.61 21.25 -5.98
C SER A 126 -1.87 19.76 -6.24
N MET A 127 -3.12 19.40 -6.54
CA MET A 127 -3.48 18.00 -6.80
C MET A 127 -2.65 17.38 -7.94
N PRO A 128 -2.42 18.05 -9.09
CA PRO A 128 -1.57 17.49 -10.14
C PRO A 128 -0.12 17.28 -9.71
N GLU A 129 0.50 18.25 -9.03
CA GLU A 129 1.89 18.15 -8.56
C GLU A 129 2.06 17.02 -7.55
N GLY A 130 1.21 16.96 -6.51
CA GLY A 130 1.27 15.91 -5.50
C GLY A 130 1.05 14.51 -6.09
N ARG A 131 0.16 14.36 -7.08
CA ARG A 131 -0.06 13.09 -7.76
C ARG A 131 1.10 12.69 -8.67
N LEU A 132 1.73 13.66 -9.32
CA LEU A 132 2.91 13.42 -10.15
C LEU A 132 4.06 12.93 -9.26
N LEU A 133 4.35 13.62 -8.15
CA LEU A 133 5.36 13.21 -7.18
C LEU A 133 5.11 11.78 -6.66
N LEU A 134 3.87 11.48 -6.21
CA LEU A 134 3.51 10.15 -5.70
C LEU A 134 3.66 9.05 -6.76
N ARG A 135 3.37 9.37 -8.03
CA ARG A 135 3.58 8.45 -9.16
C ARG A 135 5.07 8.19 -9.37
N ASP A 136 5.87 9.23 -9.48
CA ASP A 136 7.30 9.13 -9.77
C ASP A 136 8.03 8.37 -8.65
N LEU A 137 7.71 8.66 -7.39
CA LEU A 137 8.22 7.89 -6.26
C LEU A 137 7.75 6.42 -6.26
N THR A 138 6.52 6.15 -6.70
CA THR A 138 6.02 4.77 -6.82
C THR A 138 6.72 4.02 -7.94
N GLU A 139 6.93 4.64 -9.09
CA GLU A 139 7.67 4.07 -10.22
C GLU A 139 9.12 3.76 -9.82
N HIS A 140 9.79 4.69 -9.13
CA HIS A 140 11.12 4.45 -8.56
C HIS A 140 11.11 3.28 -7.58
N ALA A 141 10.25 3.31 -6.56
CA ALA A 141 10.25 2.33 -5.48
C ALA A 141 9.76 0.93 -5.88
N THR A 142 9.26 0.76 -7.08
CA THR A 142 8.78 -0.53 -7.60
C THR A 142 9.59 -1.04 -8.80
N GLN A 143 10.82 -0.53 -8.97
CA GLN A 143 11.80 -1.08 -9.90
C GLN A 143 12.16 -2.52 -9.51
N PRO A 144 12.57 -3.37 -10.46
CA PRO A 144 12.83 -4.79 -10.22
C PRO A 144 13.79 -5.08 -9.08
N GLU A 145 14.80 -4.24 -8.86
CA GLU A 145 15.81 -4.39 -7.81
C GLU A 145 15.23 -4.28 -6.39
N PHE A 146 14.10 -3.61 -6.22
CA PHE A 146 13.42 -3.46 -4.92
C PHE A 146 12.30 -4.48 -4.72
N VAL A 147 11.96 -5.29 -5.76
CA VAL A 147 10.77 -6.14 -5.76
C VAL A 147 11.10 -7.61 -5.57
N HIS A 148 10.55 -8.20 -4.51
CA HIS A 148 10.49 -9.65 -4.32
C HIS A 148 9.16 -10.20 -4.83
N VAL A 149 9.22 -11.27 -5.64
CA VAL A 149 8.03 -11.96 -6.17
C VAL A 149 7.82 -13.29 -5.44
N HIS A 150 6.80 -13.35 -4.59
CA HIS A 150 6.42 -14.60 -3.93
C HIS A 150 5.46 -15.42 -4.79
N LYS A 151 5.89 -16.62 -5.18
CA LYS A 151 5.11 -17.61 -5.90
C LYS A 151 4.49 -18.57 -4.90
N TRP A 152 3.18 -18.44 -4.68
CA TRP A 152 2.47 -19.20 -3.65
C TRP A 152 2.48 -20.71 -3.89
N LYS A 153 2.71 -21.46 -2.82
CA LYS A 153 2.45 -22.89 -2.70
C LYS A 153 1.40 -23.10 -1.61
N VAL A 154 0.65 -24.20 -1.71
CA VAL A 154 -0.29 -24.59 -0.65
C VAL A 154 0.49 -24.75 0.67
N HIS A 155 -0.08 -24.27 1.76
CA HIS A 155 0.50 -24.18 3.11
C HIS A 155 1.56 -23.11 3.34
N ASP A 156 1.92 -22.30 2.35
CA ASP A 156 2.74 -21.13 2.61
C ASP A 156 2.07 -20.19 3.64
N LEU A 157 2.89 -19.63 4.50
CA LEU A 157 2.56 -18.51 5.38
C LEU A 157 3.60 -17.40 5.17
N VAL A 158 3.15 -16.26 4.68
CA VAL A 158 3.99 -15.08 4.49
C VAL A 158 3.53 -13.99 5.45
N MET A 159 4.49 -13.38 6.15
CA MET A 159 4.27 -12.20 6.99
C MET A 159 5.11 -11.05 6.46
N TRP A 160 4.53 -9.85 6.41
CA TRP A 160 5.26 -8.63 6.03
C TRP A 160 4.95 -7.46 6.96
N ASP A 161 5.91 -6.54 7.00
CA ASP A 161 5.82 -5.31 7.77
C ASP A 161 5.31 -4.17 6.89
N ASN A 162 4.07 -3.74 7.10
CA ASN A 162 3.44 -2.66 6.33
C ASN A 162 4.09 -1.29 6.54
N ARG A 163 4.96 -1.15 7.53
CA ARG A 163 5.64 0.11 7.81
C ARG A 163 6.76 0.41 6.83
N GLN A 164 7.22 -0.61 6.12
CA GLN A 164 8.39 -0.53 5.24
C GLN A 164 8.25 -1.38 3.95
N THR A 165 7.04 -1.87 3.66
CA THR A 165 6.78 -2.71 2.50
C THR A 165 5.45 -2.33 1.87
N VAL A 166 5.44 -2.13 0.57
CA VAL A 166 4.20 -2.14 -0.22
C VAL A 166 4.09 -3.44 -0.99
N HIS A 167 2.87 -3.84 -1.28
CA HIS A 167 2.63 -5.11 -1.98
C HIS A 167 1.47 -5.01 -2.95
N ARG A 168 1.40 -5.97 -3.87
CA ARG A 168 0.25 -6.15 -4.76
C ARG A 168 0.09 -7.60 -5.15
N VAL A 169 -1.14 -8.00 -5.47
CA VAL A 169 -1.41 -9.28 -6.10
C VAL A 169 -1.34 -9.15 -7.63
N ARG A 170 -0.72 -10.13 -8.29
CA ARG A 170 -0.76 -10.22 -9.76
C ARG A 170 -2.03 -10.92 -10.22
N ARG A 171 -2.48 -10.61 -11.42
CA ARG A 171 -3.68 -11.21 -12.01
C ARG A 171 -3.59 -12.73 -12.02
N TYR A 172 -4.71 -13.39 -11.83
CA TYR A 172 -4.89 -14.82 -11.90
C TYR A 172 -6.24 -15.16 -12.52
N ASP A 173 -6.43 -16.41 -12.92
CA ASP A 173 -7.70 -16.88 -13.44
C ASP A 173 -8.72 -17.01 -12.29
N GLN A 174 -9.67 -16.11 -12.26
CA GLN A 174 -10.70 -16.06 -11.21
C GLN A 174 -11.80 -17.11 -11.38
N SER A 175 -11.83 -17.85 -12.50
CA SER A 175 -12.70 -19.03 -12.64
C SER A 175 -12.19 -20.21 -11.82
N GLN A 176 -10.92 -20.22 -11.44
CA GLN A 176 -10.29 -21.24 -10.62
C GLN A 176 -10.41 -20.90 -9.12
N PRO A 177 -10.55 -21.91 -8.25
CA PRO A 177 -10.62 -21.68 -6.82
C PRO A 177 -9.31 -21.09 -6.28
N ARG A 178 -9.44 -20.13 -5.36
CA ARG A 178 -8.35 -19.57 -4.59
C ARG A 178 -8.80 -19.31 -3.16
N ASP A 179 -8.16 -19.91 -2.18
CA ASP A 179 -8.43 -19.67 -0.75
C ASP A 179 -7.16 -19.20 -0.06
N MET A 180 -7.18 -17.93 0.34
CA MET A 180 -6.12 -17.27 1.08
C MET A 180 -6.70 -16.71 2.38
N ARG A 181 -6.08 -17.04 3.52
CA ARG A 181 -6.52 -16.59 4.84
C ARG A 181 -5.60 -15.48 5.33
N ARG A 182 -6.17 -14.31 5.65
CA ARG A 182 -5.42 -13.13 6.09
C ARG A 182 -5.68 -12.83 7.57
N ALA A 183 -4.61 -12.48 8.28
CA ALA A 183 -4.65 -11.79 9.55
C ALA A 183 -3.89 -10.47 9.44
N THR A 184 -4.35 -9.45 10.17
CA THR A 184 -3.71 -8.12 10.17
C THR A 184 -3.53 -7.68 11.62
N VAL A 185 -2.31 -7.29 11.96
CA VAL A 185 -1.96 -6.72 13.27
C VAL A 185 -1.97 -5.20 13.15
N ALA A 186 -2.79 -4.55 13.96
CA ALA A 186 -2.88 -3.09 13.98
C ALA A 186 -1.57 -2.45 14.45
N GLY A 187 -1.31 -1.23 14.00
CA GLY A 187 -0.30 -0.35 14.57
C GLY A 187 -0.70 0.15 15.96
N THR A 188 0.17 0.94 16.56
CA THR A 188 -0.04 1.47 17.92
C THR A 188 -0.29 2.98 17.95
N GLN A 189 0.05 3.70 16.87
CA GLN A 189 -0.09 5.15 16.79
C GLN A 189 -0.20 5.64 15.35
N PRO A 190 -0.77 6.83 15.10
CA PRO A 190 -0.75 7.49 13.80
C PRO A 190 0.68 7.79 13.35
N THR A 191 0.93 7.76 12.03
CA THR A 191 2.28 8.08 11.49
C THR A 191 2.66 9.54 11.71
N VAL A 192 1.69 10.44 11.68
CA VAL A 192 1.91 11.89 11.93
C VAL A 192 2.27 12.22 13.37
N ALA A 193 2.08 11.27 14.32
CA ALA A 193 2.54 11.42 15.70
C ALA A 193 4.02 11.01 15.89
N GLN A 194 4.68 10.45 14.87
CA GLN A 194 6.11 10.20 14.91
C GLN A 194 6.83 11.56 14.84
N GLN A 195 7.61 11.88 15.86
CA GLN A 195 8.51 13.04 15.80
C GLN A 195 9.54 12.80 14.70
N ALA A 196 9.95 13.88 14.02
CA ALA A 196 11.17 13.84 13.22
C ALA A 196 12.30 13.33 14.14
N ALA A 197 13.12 12.40 13.68
CA ALA A 197 14.29 11.99 14.42
C ALA A 197 15.21 13.23 14.53
N GLU A 198 15.52 13.64 15.79
CA GLU A 198 16.51 14.68 16.07
C GLU A 198 17.88 14.28 15.52
#